data_5700aed82c97132c7ace3ef4fb610738
#
_entry.id   5700aed82c97132c7ace3ef4fb610738
#
_cell.length_a   1.000
_cell.length_b   1.000
_cell.length_c   1.000
_cell.angle_alpha   90.00
_cell.angle_beta   90.00
_cell.angle_gamma   90.00
#
_symmetry.space_group_name_H-M   'P 1'
#
loop_
_entity.id
_entity.type
_entity.pdbx_description
1 polymer ?
#
loop_
_entity_poly.entity_id
_entity_poly.type
_entity_poly.pdbx_seq_one_letter_code
_entity_poly.pdbx_strand_id
1 'polypeptide(L)'
;MKEETGNLVIDQKIVDLYRQIDTIINSKEEIKKSRYEGKLNISAKTQKVLEDIDDNHNYSLAMGIIRKNRKNLNRNALSYRGTKISYEKLFEMVYTYANSLKNTGFKKGMQVPVFGENTPEFIALYLATNLIGCELLSLGEWFDKDYTEFLLNKSGSKYVFVSDSVYDVIKDKLDDSKIETVVLMNLGSSLPKDKSGKNYNPYAEIDDRFNHDFSDKSERIKTESKKEVLKIEEFLDDSMSDDIVCNMSLDDPAMISFTSGTTSPGVPKAVLHANRSYLTLSRFKDKDISGLASMDGKSVLCHIPVYTHMELATISDALYQGCELCLEPFYDRKFFKYSIVMYKPNYSPGSEGSYLDLCKNLNDNPEFKNVTLKDFVAMCITGEGLTPGSEKYINYTARKHKFGTHAAPRPISPITASIGGGTSENSGVFTTLFKSLREKFSFRNEPFGLIALPFAEVAVLDDEGHYCK
;
A
#
# COMPACT_ATOMS: atom_id res chain seq x y z
N MET A 1 21.83 -25.01 -2.92
CA MET A 1 21.53 -23.60 -2.59
C MET A 1 22.67 -22.89 -1.85
N LYS A 2 23.94 -23.29 -2.06
CA LYS A 2 25.10 -22.71 -1.38
C LYS A 2 26.06 -21.92 -2.31
N GLU A 3 25.72 -21.71 -3.58
CA GLU A 3 26.74 -21.23 -4.54
C GLU A 3 26.47 -19.87 -5.21
N GLU A 4 25.39 -19.13 -4.85
CA GLU A 4 25.15 -17.83 -5.50
C GLU A 4 24.90 -16.63 -4.58
N THR A 5 24.96 -16.82 -3.25
CA THR A 5 24.90 -15.70 -2.31
C THR A 5 26.26 -15.54 -1.65
N GLY A 6 27.14 -14.73 -2.24
CA GLY A 6 28.43 -14.44 -1.64
C GLY A 6 28.27 -13.98 -0.19
N ASN A 7 28.73 -14.79 0.75
CA ASN A 7 28.98 -14.50 2.18
C ASN A 7 27.93 -13.69 2.99
N LEU A 8 26.67 -13.63 2.60
CA LEU A 8 25.62 -13.09 3.47
C LEU A 8 25.21 -14.17 4.49
N VAL A 9 25.42 -13.90 5.77
CA VAL A 9 24.79 -14.68 6.85
C VAL A 9 23.33 -14.27 6.87
N ILE A 10 22.47 -15.06 6.23
CA ILE A 10 21.03 -14.82 6.19
C ILE A 10 20.45 -15.21 7.56
N ASP A 11 19.58 -14.37 8.12
CA ASP A 11 18.89 -14.63 9.38
C ASP A 11 18.12 -15.97 9.32
N GLN A 12 18.14 -16.73 10.42
CA GLN A 12 17.48 -18.02 10.48
C GLN A 12 15.96 -17.92 10.27
N LYS A 13 15.34 -16.81 10.68
CA LYS A 13 13.90 -16.55 10.45
C LYS A 13 13.59 -16.49 8.97
N ILE A 14 14.45 -15.87 8.18
CA ILE A 14 14.29 -15.79 6.72
C ILE A 14 14.43 -17.16 6.07
N VAL A 15 15.40 -17.95 6.52
CA VAL A 15 15.57 -19.33 6.03
C VAL A 15 14.33 -20.17 6.34
N ASP A 16 13.79 -20.04 7.55
CA ASP A 16 12.59 -20.74 7.98
C ASP A 16 11.35 -20.30 7.18
N LEU A 17 11.20 -19.01 6.99
CA LEU A 17 10.10 -18.43 6.19
C LEU A 17 10.10 -18.98 4.75
N TYR A 18 11.26 -19.01 4.09
CA TYR A 18 11.37 -19.60 2.75
C TYR A 18 11.11 -21.10 2.74
N ARG A 19 11.58 -21.83 3.75
CA ARG A 19 11.30 -23.26 3.88
C ARG A 19 9.80 -23.54 3.98
N GLN A 20 9.09 -22.80 4.82
CA GLN A 20 7.65 -22.95 4.98
C GLN A 20 6.89 -22.60 3.70
N ILE A 21 7.24 -21.49 3.05
CA ILE A 21 6.64 -21.09 1.76
C ILE A 21 6.88 -22.16 0.70
N ASP A 22 8.11 -22.65 0.55
CA ASP A 22 8.44 -23.66 -0.47
C ASP A 22 7.72 -24.99 -0.19
N THR A 23 7.57 -25.37 1.07
CA THR A 23 6.83 -26.57 1.46
C THR A 23 5.38 -26.47 1.02
N ILE A 24 4.72 -25.33 1.24
CA ILE A 24 3.34 -25.10 0.84
C ILE A 24 3.20 -25.09 -0.69
N ILE A 25 4.06 -24.36 -1.40
CA ILE A 25 3.97 -24.22 -2.86
C ILE A 25 4.27 -25.57 -3.56
N ASN A 26 5.18 -26.37 -2.99
CA ASN A 26 5.55 -27.67 -3.57
C ASN A 26 4.65 -28.82 -3.08
N SER A 27 3.79 -28.60 -2.07
CA SER A 27 2.79 -29.60 -1.67
C SER A 27 1.85 -29.77 -2.88
N LYS A 28 1.81 -31.01 -3.42
CA LYS A 28 1.00 -31.39 -4.58
C LYS A 28 -0.48 -31.56 -4.23
N GLU A 29 -1.02 -30.80 -3.29
CA GLU A 29 -2.47 -30.75 -3.13
C GLU A 29 -3.07 -30.19 -4.41
N GLU A 30 -3.99 -30.94 -5.03
CA GLU A 30 -4.75 -30.49 -6.21
C GLU A 30 -5.44 -29.18 -5.87
N ILE A 31 -4.85 -28.11 -6.36
CA ILE A 31 -5.39 -26.78 -6.22
C ILE A 31 -6.61 -26.73 -7.12
N LYS A 32 -7.80 -26.60 -6.54
CA LYS A 32 -9.03 -26.40 -7.29
C LYS A 32 -8.84 -25.17 -8.16
N LYS A 33 -8.68 -25.38 -9.48
CA LYS A 33 -8.67 -24.27 -10.45
C LYS A 33 -9.90 -23.42 -10.20
N SER A 34 -9.70 -22.14 -9.94
CA SER A 34 -10.80 -21.19 -9.87
C SER A 34 -11.56 -21.24 -11.21
N ARG A 35 -12.82 -21.65 -11.15
CA ARG A 35 -13.69 -21.59 -12.32
C ARG A 35 -14.18 -20.16 -12.45
N TYR A 36 -13.62 -19.43 -13.38
CA TYR A 36 -14.19 -18.19 -13.85
C TYR A 36 -15.49 -18.52 -14.60
N GLU A 37 -16.59 -18.61 -13.91
CA GLU A 37 -17.92 -18.89 -14.48
C GLU A 37 -18.60 -17.62 -15.03
N GLY A 38 -17.87 -16.51 -15.15
CA GLY A 38 -18.38 -15.29 -15.76
C GLY A 38 -18.35 -15.40 -17.29
N LYS A 39 -19.48 -15.12 -17.94
CA LYS A 39 -19.59 -14.94 -19.40
C LYS A 39 -18.95 -13.63 -19.88
N LEU A 40 -17.80 -13.26 -19.34
CA LEU A 40 -17.03 -12.12 -19.82
C LEU A 40 -16.31 -12.52 -21.09
N ASN A 41 -16.47 -11.73 -22.13
CA ASN A 41 -15.80 -11.90 -23.41
C ASN A 41 -14.36 -11.37 -23.32
N ILE A 42 -13.56 -11.97 -22.44
CA ILE A 42 -12.15 -11.60 -22.26
C ILE A 42 -11.34 -12.06 -23.47
N SER A 43 -10.35 -11.26 -23.87
CA SER A 43 -9.48 -11.62 -24.98
C SER A 43 -8.73 -12.92 -24.69
N ALA A 44 -8.45 -13.73 -25.71
CA ALA A 44 -7.65 -14.96 -25.57
C ALA A 44 -6.28 -14.69 -24.92
N LYS A 45 -5.68 -13.51 -25.17
CA LYS A 45 -4.42 -13.08 -24.52
C LYS A 45 -4.61 -12.87 -23.01
N THR A 46 -5.69 -12.22 -22.60
CA THR A 46 -6.01 -11.99 -21.18
C THR A 46 -6.29 -13.31 -20.49
N GLN A 47 -7.09 -14.20 -21.13
CA GLN A 47 -7.39 -15.52 -20.59
C GLN A 47 -6.11 -16.33 -20.35
N LYS A 48 -5.19 -16.34 -21.29
CA LYS A 48 -3.89 -17.03 -21.14
C LYS A 48 -3.06 -16.47 -19.99
N VAL A 49 -3.10 -15.16 -19.73
CA VAL A 49 -2.40 -14.56 -18.59
C VAL A 49 -3.05 -14.95 -17.27
N LEU A 50 -4.38 -15.01 -17.19
CA LEU A 50 -5.10 -15.46 -15.99
C LEU A 50 -4.82 -16.93 -15.70
N GLU A 51 -4.81 -17.79 -16.74
CA GLU A 51 -4.42 -19.20 -16.61
C GLU A 51 -2.97 -19.35 -16.10
N ASP A 52 -2.02 -18.56 -16.62
CA ASP A 52 -0.63 -18.53 -16.16
C ASP A 52 -0.51 -18.09 -14.69
N ILE A 53 -1.35 -17.16 -14.23
CA ILE A 53 -1.43 -16.75 -12.83
C ILE A 53 -1.95 -17.91 -11.97
N ASP A 54 -3.03 -18.58 -12.40
CA ASP A 54 -3.62 -19.72 -11.69
C ASP A 54 -2.64 -20.89 -11.57
N ASP A 55 -1.92 -21.19 -12.64
CA ASP A 55 -0.99 -22.32 -12.68
C ASP A 55 0.30 -22.05 -11.86
N ASN A 56 0.78 -20.80 -11.81
CA ASN A 56 2.10 -20.46 -11.26
C ASN A 56 2.07 -19.65 -9.96
N HIS A 57 0.92 -19.11 -9.55
CA HIS A 57 0.81 -18.16 -8.43
C HIS A 57 -0.31 -18.52 -7.44
N ASN A 58 -0.45 -19.79 -7.17
CA ASN A 58 -1.52 -20.30 -6.29
C ASN A 58 -1.11 -20.20 -4.81
N TYR A 59 -0.93 -18.98 -4.32
CA TYR A 59 -0.47 -18.69 -2.98
C TYR A 59 -0.90 -17.27 -2.54
N SER A 60 -0.69 -16.96 -1.27
CA SER A 60 -1.04 -15.62 -0.72
C SER A 60 -0.17 -14.51 -1.31
N LEU A 61 -0.67 -13.28 -1.20
CA LEU A 61 0.05 -12.07 -1.59
C LEU A 61 1.41 -11.96 -0.87
N ALA A 62 1.43 -12.18 0.45
CA ALA A 62 2.66 -12.09 1.25
C ALA A 62 3.70 -13.14 0.81
N MET A 63 3.27 -14.39 0.58
CA MET A 63 4.15 -15.43 0.02
C MET A 63 4.72 -15.01 -1.34
N GLY A 64 3.88 -14.41 -2.19
CA GLY A 64 4.29 -13.90 -3.49
C GLY A 64 5.37 -12.84 -3.40
N ILE A 65 5.18 -11.83 -2.55
CA ILE A 65 6.14 -10.75 -2.29
C ILE A 65 7.47 -11.30 -1.76
N ILE A 66 7.42 -12.15 -0.74
CA ILE A 66 8.61 -12.74 -0.11
C ILE A 66 9.37 -13.60 -1.13
N ARG A 67 8.68 -14.47 -1.87
CA ARG A 67 9.29 -15.33 -2.89
C ARG A 67 9.94 -14.53 -4.01
N LYS A 68 9.27 -13.49 -4.51
CA LYS A 68 9.76 -12.65 -5.60
C LYS A 68 11.06 -11.93 -5.23
N ASN A 69 11.20 -11.55 -3.97
CA ASN A 69 12.34 -10.77 -3.49
C ASN A 69 13.49 -11.60 -2.90
N ARG A 70 13.54 -12.92 -3.11
CA ARG A 70 14.64 -13.78 -2.65
C ARG A 70 16.05 -13.30 -3.03
N LYS A 71 16.18 -12.66 -4.19
CA LYS A 71 17.45 -12.12 -4.70
C LYS A 71 17.67 -10.65 -4.33
N ASN A 72 16.71 -10.03 -3.65
CA ASN A 72 16.70 -8.60 -3.33
C ASN A 72 16.90 -8.32 -1.83
N LEU A 73 17.26 -9.31 -1.01
CA LEU A 73 17.28 -9.22 0.45
C LEU A 73 18.07 -8.02 0.99
N ASN A 74 19.15 -7.65 0.33
CA ASN A 74 20.00 -6.51 0.70
C ASN A 74 19.54 -5.16 0.14
N ARG A 75 18.48 -5.14 -0.71
CA ARG A 75 17.91 -3.88 -1.21
C ARG A 75 17.02 -3.24 -0.16
N ASN A 76 16.89 -1.93 -0.20
CA ASN A 76 15.92 -1.23 0.62
C ASN A 76 14.49 -1.63 0.20
N ALA A 77 13.70 -2.09 1.15
CA ALA A 77 12.27 -2.29 1.00
C ALA A 77 11.48 -1.06 1.47
N LEU A 78 11.94 -0.46 2.59
CA LEU A 78 11.26 0.68 3.19
C LEU A 78 12.24 1.80 3.47
N SER A 79 11.76 3.03 3.33
CA SER A 79 12.41 4.26 3.76
C SER A 79 11.44 5.05 4.61
N TYR A 80 11.80 5.31 5.86
CA TYR A 80 10.94 6.00 6.82
C TYR A 80 11.74 7.04 7.59
N ARG A 81 11.51 8.31 7.32
CA ARG A 81 12.07 9.45 8.09
C ARG A 81 13.59 9.32 8.38
N GLY A 82 14.36 8.91 7.36
CA GLY A 82 15.82 8.73 7.48
C GLY A 82 16.27 7.31 7.82
N THR A 83 15.39 6.45 8.29
CA THR A 83 15.66 5.02 8.46
C THR A 83 15.48 4.28 7.14
N LYS A 84 16.40 3.36 6.83
CA LYS A 84 16.32 2.43 5.70
C LYS A 84 16.18 1.01 6.24
N ILE A 85 15.19 0.28 5.73
CA ILE A 85 14.91 -1.11 6.09
C ILE A 85 15.06 -1.97 4.84
N SER A 86 15.96 -2.94 4.87
CA SER A 86 16.16 -3.88 3.76
C SER A 86 14.99 -4.86 3.64
N TYR A 87 14.87 -5.55 2.49
CA TYR A 87 13.91 -6.64 2.35
C TYR A 87 14.15 -7.75 3.37
N GLU A 88 15.40 -8.07 3.68
CA GLU A 88 15.72 -9.04 4.74
C GLU A 88 15.12 -8.60 6.08
N LYS A 89 15.39 -7.36 6.51
CA LYS A 89 14.86 -6.84 7.77
C LYS A 89 13.35 -6.72 7.78
N LEU A 90 12.73 -6.33 6.67
CA LEU A 90 11.27 -6.35 6.54
C LEU A 90 10.70 -7.76 6.73
N PHE A 91 11.32 -8.78 6.13
CA PHE A 91 10.82 -10.17 6.26
C PHE A 91 11.06 -10.73 7.65
N GLU A 92 12.13 -10.36 8.35
CA GLU A 92 12.29 -10.65 9.78
C GLU A 92 11.15 -10.06 10.61
N MET A 93 10.82 -8.77 10.37
CA MET A 93 9.67 -8.11 11.02
C MET A 93 8.38 -8.88 10.72
N VAL A 94 8.11 -9.21 9.45
CA VAL A 94 6.92 -9.97 9.04
C VAL A 94 6.85 -11.30 9.79
N TYR A 95 7.98 -12.00 9.91
CA TYR A 95 8.04 -13.27 10.66
C TYR A 95 7.66 -13.07 12.14
N THR A 96 8.27 -12.11 12.81
CA THR A 96 8.00 -11.80 14.22
C THR A 96 6.54 -11.41 14.46
N TYR A 97 5.98 -10.55 13.60
CA TYR A 97 4.56 -10.15 13.69
C TYR A 97 3.62 -11.35 13.45
N ALA A 98 3.91 -12.18 12.46
CA ALA A 98 3.12 -13.37 12.15
C ALA A 98 3.13 -14.38 13.32
N ASN A 99 4.31 -14.62 13.93
CA ASN A 99 4.45 -15.45 15.11
C ASN A 99 3.64 -14.90 16.28
N SER A 100 3.75 -13.62 16.57
CA SER A 100 3.02 -12.96 17.66
C SER A 100 1.51 -13.02 17.47
N LEU A 101 1.01 -12.78 16.25
CA LEU A 101 -0.41 -12.94 15.93
C LEU A 101 -0.90 -14.37 16.18
N LYS A 102 -0.14 -15.39 15.76
CA LYS A 102 -0.52 -16.80 16.01
C LYS A 102 -0.50 -17.14 17.50
N ASN A 103 0.50 -16.69 18.24
CA ASN A 103 0.63 -16.95 19.67
C ASN A 103 -0.49 -16.29 20.50
N THR A 104 -1.07 -15.17 20.00
CA THR A 104 -2.26 -14.53 20.59
C THR A 104 -3.58 -15.11 20.11
N GLY A 105 -3.53 -16.19 19.31
CA GLY A 105 -4.72 -16.97 18.92
C GLY A 105 -5.35 -16.61 17.59
N PHE A 106 -4.75 -15.70 16.80
CA PHE A 106 -5.23 -15.45 15.44
C PHE A 106 -5.04 -16.68 14.54
N LYS A 107 -6.06 -16.96 13.71
CA LYS A 107 -6.12 -18.12 12.82
C LYS A 107 -6.69 -17.72 11.47
N LYS A 108 -6.44 -18.53 10.44
CA LYS A 108 -7.00 -18.33 9.09
C LYS A 108 -8.48 -17.97 9.14
N GLY A 109 -8.83 -16.91 8.39
CA GLY A 109 -10.19 -16.38 8.29
C GLY A 109 -10.60 -15.41 9.41
N MET A 110 -9.76 -15.19 10.42
CA MET A 110 -10.01 -14.15 11.43
C MET A 110 -9.60 -12.78 10.89
N GLN A 111 -10.31 -11.73 11.34
CA GLN A 111 -10.00 -10.36 10.99
C GLN A 111 -9.05 -9.73 11.99
N VAL A 112 -8.09 -8.95 11.48
CA VAL A 112 -7.15 -8.14 12.28
C VAL A 112 -7.51 -6.67 12.09
N PRO A 113 -8.26 -6.06 13.04
CA PRO A 113 -8.63 -4.66 12.97
C PRO A 113 -7.42 -3.76 13.19
N VAL A 114 -7.29 -2.73 12.33
CA VAL A 114 -6.19 -1.77 12.42
C VAL A 114 -6.66 -0.36 12.08
N PHE A 115 -6.27 0.61 12.92
CA PHE A 115 -6.25 2.04 12.63
C PHE A 115 -4.79 2.44 12.44
N GLY A 116 -4.31 2.29 11.22
CA GLY A 116 -2.90 2.41 10.89
C GLY A 116 -2.58 3.63 10.03
N GLU A 117 -1.29 3.85 9.88
CA GLU A 117 -0.69 4.84 8.98
C GLU A 117 0.47 4.22 8.22
N ASN A 118 1.00 4.91 7.20
CA ASN A 118 2.13 4.41 6.40
C ASN A 118 3.43 4.36 7.23
N THR A 119 3.58 3.33 8.03
CA THR A 119 4.75 3.07 8.89
C THR A 119 5.33 1.68 8.63
N PRO A 120 6.60 1.44 8.96
CA PRO A 120 7.19 0.10 8.85
C PRO A 120 6.42 -0.96 9.64
N GLU A 121 5.90 -0.59 10.81
CA GLU A 121 5.09 -1.46 11.68
C GLU A 121 3.80 -1.89 11.00
N PHE A 122 3.10 -0.95 10.34
CA PHE A 122 1.90 -1.25 9.57
C PHE A 122 2.20 -2.19 8.39
N ILE A 123 3.28 -1.93 7.64
CA ILE A 123 3.67 -2.78 6.51
C ILE A 123 3.98 -4.22 6.98
N ALA A 124 4.71 -4.35 8.10
CA ALA A 124 5.00 -5.67 8.68
C ALA A 124 3.72 -6.38 9.14
N LEU A 125 2.82 -5.67 9.85
CA LEU A 125 1.53 -6.20 10.29
C LEU A 125 0.66 -6.64 9.10
N TYR A 126 0.59 -5.82 8.06
CA TYR A 126 -0.18 -6.11 6.85
C TYR A 126 0.27 -7.43 6.20
N LEU A 127 1.56 -7.58 5.93
CA LEU A 127 2.10 -8.80 5.33
C LEU A 127 1.99 -10.01 6.25
N ALA A 128 2.23 -9.82 7.55
CA ALA A 128 2.11 -10.88 8.57
C ALA A 128 0.67 -11.41 8.66
N THR A 129 -0.31 -10.51 8.68
CA THR A 129 -1.74 -10.86 8.70
C THR A 129 -2.09 -11.77 7.51
N ASN A 130 -1.66 -11.38 6.30
CA ASN A 130 -1.90 -12.18 5.10
C ASN A 130 -1.12 -13.52 5.12
N LEU A 131 0.10 -13.53 5.65
CA LEU A 131 0.95 -14.72 5.71
C LEU A 131 0.34 -15.84 6.56
N ILE A 132 -0.34 -15.47 7.66
CA ILE A 132 -1.02 -16.44 8.54
C ILE A 132 -2.47 -16.74 8.12
N GLY A 133 -2.93 -16.18 6.99
CA GLY A 133 -4.26 -16.40 6.46
C GLY A 133 -5.39 -15.60 7.13
N CYS A 134 -5.05 -14.58 7.89
CA CYS A 134 -6.01 -13.61 8.43
C CYS A 134 -6.34 -12.52 7.40
N GLU A 135 -7.43 -11.81 7.65
CA GLU A 135 -7.92 -10.70 6.82
C GLU A 135 -7.58 -9.37 7.50
N LEU A 136 -6.82 -8.50 6.85
CA LEU A 136 -6.61 -7.15 7.37
C LEU A 136 -7.92 -6.37 7.29
N LEU A 137 -8.38 -5.85 8.43
CA LEU A 137 -9.52 -4.93 8.51
C LEU A 137 -8.99 -3.51 8.75
N SER A 138 -8.68 -2.78 7.68
CA SER A 138 -8.09 -1.45 7.76
C SER A 138 -9.17 -0.38 7.89
N LEU A 139 -9.24 0.27 9.06
CA LEU A 139 -10.30 1.19 9.46
C LEU A 139 -9.83 2.65 9.38
N GLY A 140 -10.73 3.53 8.94
CA GLY A 140 -10.52 4.98 8.95
C GLY A 140 -10.97 5.60 10.28
N GLU A 141 -10.18 6.53 10.80
CA GLU A 141 -10.46 7.27 12.04
C GLU A 141 -11.74 8.12 11.95
N TRP A 142 -12.12 8.53 10.71
CA TRP A 142 -13.30 9.37 10.42
C TRP A 142 -14.62 8.59 10.34
N PHE A 143 -14.57 7.24 10.41
CA PHE A 143 -15.81 6.45 10.38
C PHE A 143 -16.72 6.81 11.55
N ASP A 144 -18.03 6.73 11.32
CA ASP A 144 -19.02 6.93 12.37
C ASP A 144 -18.77 6.01 13.58
N LYS A 145 -19.13 6.47 14.78
CA LYS A 145 -18.89 5.72 16.04
C LYS A 145 -19.62 4.37 16.02
N ASP A 146 -20.90 4.37 15.74
CA ASP A 146 -21.73 3.17 15.80
C ASP A 146 -21.29 2.17 14.71
N TYR A 147 -20.92 2.69 13.54
CA TYR A 147 -20.40 1.87 12.46
C TYR A 147 -19.04 1.25 12.80
N THR A 148 -18.15 2.01 13.40
CA THR A 148 -16.85 1.52 13.86
C THR A 148 -17.02 0.42 14.91
N GLU A 149 -17.88 0.64 15.91
CA GLU A 149 -18.18 -0.35 16.93
C GLU A 149 -18.78 -1.63 16.31
N PHE A 150 -19.72 -1.48 15.38
CA PHE A 150 -20.28 -2.61 14.63
C PHE A 150 -19.19 -3.43 13.92
N LEU A 151 -18.25 -2.78 13.22
CA LEU A 151 -17.16 -3.46 12.50
C LEU A 151 -16.22 -4.18 13.47
N LEU A 152 -15.81 -3.52 14.56
CA LEU A 152 -14.96 -4.10 15.58
C LEU A 152 -15.63 -5.33 16.24
N ASN A 153 -16.90 -5.22 16.60
CA ASN A 153 -17.65 -6.31 17.20
C ASN A 153 -17.86 -7.48 16.23
N LYS A 154 -18.09 -7.18 14.94
CA LYS A 154 -18.25 -8.18 13.88
C LYS A 154 -16.95 -8.91 13.56
N SER A 155 -15.81 -8.27 13.69
CA SER A 155 -14.49 -8.90 13.47
C SER A 155 -14.24 -10.10 14.38
N GLY A 156 -14.87 -10.12 15.56
CA GLY A 156 -14.66 -11.14 16.59
C GLY A 156 -13.26 -11.09 17.22
N SER A 157 -12.46 -10.08 16.88
CA SER A 157 -11.13 -9.91 17.45
C SER A 157 -11.21 -9.36 18.87
N LYS A 158 -10.30 -9.82 19.74
CA LYS A 158 -10.05 -9.23 21.06
C LYS A 158 -9.03 -8.09 21.01
N TYR A 159 -8.27 -8.01 19.93
CA TYR A 159 -7.19 -7.06 19.73
C TYR A 159 -7.55 -6.05 18.63
N VAL A 160 -7.09 -4.82 18.80
CA VAL A 160 -7.05 -3.82 17.73
C VAL A 160 -5.67 -3.17 17.70
N PHE A 161 -5.11 -3.01 16.50
CA PHE A 161 -3.84 -2.32 16.30
C PHE A 161 -4.12 -0.84 15.99
N VAL A 162 -3.48 0.06 16.72
CA VAL A 162 -3.79 1.49 16.63
C VAL A 162 -2.49 2.30 16.54
N SER A 163 -2.38 3.16 15.53
CA SER A 163 -1.34 4.18 15.52
C SER A 163 -1.56 5.19 16.66
N ASP A 164 -0.50 5.55 17.35
CA ASP A 164 -0.57 6.51 18.46
C ASP A 164 -1.09 7.89 18.03
N SER A 165 -0.94 8.25 16.76
CA SER A 165 -1.42 9.52 16.18
C SER A 165 -2.95 9.62 16.13
N VAL A 166 -3.63 8.49 15.91
CA VAL A 166 -5.09 8.47 15.76
C VAL A 166 -5.84 8.05 17.04
N TYR A 167 -5.13 7.58 18.06
CA TYR A 167 -5.74 7.05 19.28
C TYR A 167 -6.74 8.03 19.92
N ASP A 168 -6.37 9.29 20.08
CA ASP A 168 -7.22 10.30 20.74
C ASP A 168 -8.53 10.56 19.98
N VAL A 169 -8.55 10.31 18.66
CA VAL A 169 -9.74 10.48 17.81
C VAL A 169 -10.68 9.28 17.92
N ILE A 170 -10.14 8.07 18.16
CA ILE A 170 -10.92 6.82 18.10
C ILE A 170 -11.21 6.20 19.46
N LYS A 171 -10.61 6.68 20.56
CA LYS A 171 -10.73 6.07 21.89
C LYS A 171 -12.17 5.83 22.33
N ASP A 172 -13.06 6.79 22.12
CA ASP A 172 -14.47 6.66 22.47
C ASP A 172 -15.22 5.60 21.62
N LYS A 173 -14.71 5.29 20.43
CA LYS A 173 -15.23 4.22 19.55
C LYS A 173 -14.75 2.85 20.00
N LEU A 174 -13.60 2.78 20.67
CA LEU A 174 -13.04 1.54 21.22
C LEU A 174 -13.72 1.16 22.54
N ASP A 175 -14.05 2.15 23.37
CA ASP A 175 -14.55 1.96 24.72
C ASP A 175 -15.79 1.05 24.79
N ASP A 176 -16.73 1.23 23.88
CA ASP A 176 -18.00 0.51 23.82
C ASP A 176 -17.93 -0.81 23.02
N SER A 177 -16.81 -1.05 22.33
CA SER A 177 -16.58 -2.26 21.54
C SER A 177 -16.20 -3.47 22.39
N LYS A 178 -16.24 -4.68 21.80
CA LYS A 178 -15.81 -5.95 22.42
C LYS A 178 -14.29 -6.14 22.41
N ILE A 179 -13.53 -5.19 21.92
CA ILE A 179 -12.06 -5.20 21.97
C ILE A 179 -11.63 -5.22 23.46
N GLU A 180 -10.70 -6.09 23.79
CA GLU A 180 -10.13 -6.21 25.12
C GLU A 180 -8.79 -5.46 25.20
N THR A 181 -7.96 -5.58 24.17
CA THR A 181 -6.58 -5.08 24.15
C THR A 181 -6.33 -4.19 22.93
N VAL A 182 -5.75 -3.02 23.17
CA VAL A 182 -5.22 -2.10 22.15
C VAL A 182 -3.71 -2.34 22.02
N VAL A 183 -3.25 -2.71 20.84
CA VAL A 183 -1.82 -2.79 20.51
C VAL A 183 -1.40 -1.49 19.86
N LEU A 184 -0.61 -0.69 20.57
CA LEU A 184 -0.22 0.65 20.16
C LEU A 184 1.02 0.62 19.27
N MET A 185 0.85 1.06 18.03
CA MET A 185 1.93 1.28 17.05
C MET A 185 2.37 2.74 17.12
N ASN A 186 3.59 2.96 17.58
CA ASN A 186 4.10 4.31 17.79
C ASN A 186 4.81 4.81 16.52
N LEU A 187 4.47 6.01 16.04
CA LEU A 187 5.12 6.64 14.87
C LEU A 187 6.64 6.81 15.05
N GLY A 188 7.11 6.85 16.29
CA GLY A 188 8.52 6.99 16.61
C GLY A 188 9.31 5.68 16.59
N SER A 189 8.68 4.49 16.59
CA SER A 189 9.36 3.20 16.76
C SER A 189 10.46 2.96 15.73
N SER A 190 10.21 3.30 14.48
CA SER A 190 11.16 3.14 13.38
C SER A 190 11.95 4.40 13.02
N LEU A 191 11.91 5.46 13.83
CA LEU A 191 12.78 6.63 13.62
C LEU A 191 14.26 6.25 13.85
N PRO A 192 15.21 6.98 13.24
CA PRO A 192 16.63 6.81 13.54
C PRO A 192 16.92 6.99 15.02
N LYS A 193 17.95 6.29 15.51
CA LYS A 193 18.44 6.44 16.89
C LYS A 193 19.72 7.26 16.93
N ASP A 194 19.83 8.14 17.91
CA ASP A 194 21.04 8.88 18.20
C ASP A 194 22.08 7.97 18.91
N LYS A 195 23.22 8.56 19.26
CA LYS A 195 24.31 7.83 19.95
C LYS A 195 23.93 7.31 21.34
N SER A 196 22.87 7.84 21.95
CA SER A 196 22.33 7.39 23.23
C SER A 196 21.30 6.29 23.08
N GLY A 197 20.91 5.95 21.85
CA GLY A 197 19.85 4.98 21.54
C GLY A 197 18.45 5.59 21.55
N LYS A 198 18.30 6.91 21.73
CA LYS A 198 17.02 7.59 21.68
C LYS A 198 16.61 7.89 20.24
N ASN A 199 15.36 7.64 19.90
CA ASN A 199 14.79 7.98 18.60
C ASN A 199 14.77 9.51 18.41
N TYR A 200 15.10 9.98 17.20
CA TYR A 200 15.07 11.39 16.87
C TYR A 200 14.52 11.62 15.45
N ASN A 201 13.96 12.81 15.22
CA ASN A 201 13.54 13.23 13.89
C ASN A 201 14.71 13.93 13.16
N PRO A 202 15.29 13.33 12.12
CA PRO A 202 16.39 13.97 11.37
C PRO A 202 15.94 15.21 10.56
N TYR A 203 14.65 15.45 10.49
CA TYR A 203 14.03 16.56 9.75
C TYR A 203 13.34 17.57 10.67
N ALA A 204 13.77 17.63 11.93
CA ALA A 204 13.16 18.45 13.00
C ALA A 204 13.00 19.93 12.65
N GLU A 205 13.91 20.48 11.83
CA GLU A 205 13.88 21.89 11.43
C GLU A 205 12.77 22.20 10.40
N ILE A 206 12.39 21.23 9.60
CA ILE A 206 11.41 21.40 8.52
C ILE A 206 10.07 20.73 8.79
N ASP A 207 10.05 19.76 9.71
CA ASP A 207 8.86 19.00 10.07
C ASP A 207 8.83 18.73 11.57
N ASP A 208 8.05 19.52 12.29
CA ASP A 208 7.90 19.46 13.73
C ASP A 208 6.91 18.41 14.25
N ARG A 209 6.18 17.72 13.35
CA ARG A 209 5.17 16.69 13.71
C ARG A 209 5.77 15.52 14.50
N PHE A 210 7.08 15.30 14.38
CA PHE A 210 7.82 14.21 15.00
C PHE A 210 8.80 14.70 16.10
N ASN A 211 8.64 15.94 16.59
CA ASN A 211 9.56 16.54 17.57
C ASN A 211 9.08 16.40 19.02
N HIS A 212 8.24 15.40 19.31
CA HIS A 212 7.77 15.11 20.67
C HIS A 212 8.32 13.78 21.19
N ASP A 213 8.21 13.59 22.50
CA ASP A 213 8.57 12.30 23.11
C ASP A 213 7.44 11.29 22.94
N PHE A 214 7.67 10.33 22.05
CA PHE A 214 6.69 9.28 21.76
C PHE A 214 6.47 8.31 22.94
N SER A 215 7.48 8.17 23.84
CA SER A 215 7.35 7.34 25.02
C SER A 215 6.33 7.93 25.99
N ASP A 216 6.40 9.24 26.23
CA ASP A 216 5.47 9.94 27.11
C ASP A 216 4.02 9.84 26.59
N LYS A 217 3.84 9.96 25.28
CA LYS A 217 2.53 9.78 24.64
C LYS A 217 1.97 8.37 24.86
N SER A 218 2.80 7.35 24.69
CA SER A 218 2.38 5.95 24.89
C SER A 218 2.01 5.67 26.35
N GLU A 219 2.78 6.19 27.32
CA GLU A 219 2.47 6.04 28.74
C GLU A 219 1.17 6.79 29.13
N ARG A 220 0.95 7.98 28.57
CA ARG A 220 -0.32 8.70 28.76
C ARG A 220 -1.50 7.86 28.25
N ILE A 221 -1.41 7.31 27.04
CA ILE A 221 -2.45 6.48 26.46
C ILE A 221 -2.74 5.25 27.33
N LYS A 222 -1.68 4.57 27.83
CA LYS A 222 -1.83 3.44 28.77
C LYS A 222 -2.60 3.82 30.03
N THR A 223 -2.35 5.01 30.57
CA THR A 223 -2.98 5.48 31.80
C THR A 223 -4.43 5.91 31.61
N GLU A 224 -4.76 6.53 30.47
CA GLU A 224 -6.07 7.10 30.18
C GLU A 224 -7.06 6.08 29.60
N SER A 225 -6.56 4.98 29.02
CA SER A 225 -7.38 3.99 28.33
C SER A 225 -8.23 3.16 29.29
N LYS A 226 -9.48 2.90 28.91
CA LYS A 226 -10.35 1.92 29.58
C LYS A 226 -10.06 0.48 29.17
N LYS A 227 -9.29 0.28 28.11
CA LYS A 227 -8.87 -1.02 27.60
C LYS A 227 -7.44 -1.30 28.04
N GLU A 228 -7.06 -2.57 28.07
CA GLU A 228 -5.66 -2.92 28.17
C GLU A 228 -4.87 -2.33 26.97
N VAL A 229 -3.71 -1.74 27.24
CA VAL A 229 -2.85 -1.18 26.20
C VAL A 229 -1.47 -1.83 26.26
N LEU A 230 -1.09 -2.49 25.19
CA LEU A 230 0.27 -2.98 24.96
C LEU A 230 0.97 -2.09 23.94
N LYS A 231 2.22 -1.74 24.16
CA LYS A 231 3.07 -1.21 23.08
C LYS A 231 3.35 -2.34 22.09
N ILE A 232 3.60 -2.00 20.83
CA ILE A 232 3.90 -3.03 19.81
C ILE A 232 5.08 -3.90 20.23
N GLU A 233 6.10 -3.33 20.86
CA GLU A 233 7.27 -4.07 21.35
C GLU A 233 6.94 -5.07 22.46
N GLU A 234 5.89 -4.83 23.25
CA GLU A 234 5.38 -5.72 24.29
C GLU A 234 4.50 -6.83 23.72
N PHE A 235 3.89 -6.59 22.55
CA PHE A 235 3.08 -7.57 21.82
C PHE A 235 3.94 -8.56 21.04
N LEU A 236 5.11 -8.13 20.55
CA LEU A 236 5.95 -8.92 19.68
C LEU A 236 6.68 -10.04 20.44
N ASP A 237 6.66 -11.24 19.87
CA ASP A 237 7.33 -12.44 20.35
C ASP A 237 8.38 -12.89 19.33
N ASP A 238 9.63 -12.80 19.73
CA ASP A 238 10.81 -13.14 18.91
C ASP A 238 11.12 -14.63 18.83
N SER A 239 10.32 -15.49 19.49
CA SER A 239 10.48 -16.94 19.40
C SER A 239 10.34 -17.46 17.97
N MET A 240 10.93 -18.62 17.73
CA MET A 240 10.82 -19.29 16.43
C MET A 240 9.62 -20.25 16.44
N SER A 241 8.91 -20.34 15.31
CA SER A 241 7.79 -21.25 15.11
C SER A 241 7.88 -21.96 13.77
N ASP A 242 7.66 -23.26 13.77
CA ASP A 242 7.70 -24.09 12.56
C ASP A 242 6.44 -24.03 11.71
N ASP A 243 5.40 -23.32 12.14
CA ASP A 243 4.08 -23.30 11.54
C ASP A 243 3.49 -21.87 11.44
N ILE A 244 4.23 -20.94 10.82
CA ILE A 244 3.76 -19.56 10.65
C ILE A 244 2.96 -19.42 9.36
N VAL A 245 3.48 -19.96 8.26
CA VAL A 245 2.92 -19.73 6.92
C VAL A 245 1.67 -20.58 6.74
N CYS A 246 0.55 -19.91 6.47
CA CYS A 246 -0.71 -20.57 6.19
C CYS A 246 -0.83 -20.98 4.73
N ASN A 247 -1.39 -22.16 4.47
CA ASN A 247 -1.74 -22.56 3.12
C ASN A 247 -2.94 -21.74 2.64
N MET A 248 -2.73 -20.93 1.60
CA MET A 248 -3.73 -20.05 1.00
C MET A 248 -3.71 -20.12 -0.52
N SER A 249 -4.89 -19.98 -1.11
CA SER A 249 -5.07 -19.86 -2.54
C SER A 249 -5.22 -18.40 -2.97
N LEU A 250 -5.20 -18.17 -4.27
CA LEU A 250 -5.50 -16.86 -4.88
C LEU A 250 -6.89 -16.34 -4.51
N ASP A 251 -7.87 -17.22 -4.31
CA ASP A 251 -9.26 -16.85 -4.04
C ASP A 251 -9.56 -16.68 -2.55
N ASP A 252 -8.62 -17.04 -1.68
CA ASP A 252 -8.77 -16.78 -0.24
C ASP A 252 -8.77 -15.27 0.02
N PRO A 253 -9.61 -14.79 0.96
CA PRO A 253 -9.63 -13.42 1.40
C PRO A 253 -8.27 -12.94 1.91
N ALA A 254 -7.92 -11.70 1.60
CA ALA A 254 -6.67 -11.08 2.02
C ALA A 254 -6.90 -9.87 2.93
N MET A 255 -7.84 -9.02 2.57
CA MET A 255 -8.09 -7.78 3.30
C MET A 255 -9.46 -7.19 3.01
N ILE A 256 -9.89 -6.29 3.89
CA ILE A 256 -11.07 -5.47 3.74
C ILE A 256 -10.63 -4.02 3.66
N SER A 257 -10.94 -3.37 2.54
CA SER A 257 -10.81 -1.93 2.36
C SER A 257 -12.18 -1.25 2.33
N PHE A 258 -12.19 0.07 2.33
CA PHE A 258 -13.42 0.83 2.35
C PHE A 258 -13.50 1.81 1.18
N THR A 259 -14.73 2.05 0.69
CA THR A 259 -14.99 3.08 -0.31
C THR A 259 -14.88 4.48 0.31
N SER A 260 -14.81 5.52 -0.54
CA SER A 260 -14.73 6.92 -0.06
C SER A 260 -15.98 7.42 0.68
N GLY A 261 -17.07 6.63 0.74
CA GLY A 261 -18.28 6.98 1.48
C GLY A 261 -19.07 8.17 0.93
N THR A 262 -18.92 8.51 -0.35
CA THR A 262 -19.58 9.66 -0.98
C THR A 262 -21.10 9.64 -0.89
N THR A 263 -21.70 8.44 -0.82
CA THR A 263 -23.18 8.26 -0.73
C THR A 263 -23.71 8.23 0.70
N SER A 264 -22.88 7.91 1.69
CA SER A 264 -23.25 7.82 3.10
C SER A 264 -22.07 8.27 3.96
N PRO A 265 -21.95 9.56 4.31
CA PRO A 265 -20.84 10.07 5.11
C PRO A 265 -20.70 9.30 6.44
N GLY A 266 -19.47 8.91 6.77
CA GLY A 266 -19.16 8.16 8.00
C GLY A 266 -19.46 6.65 7.96
N VAL A 267 -20.16 6.15 6.92
CA VAL A 267 -20.53 4.74 6.75
C VAL A 267 -20.11 4.25 5.37
N PRO A 268 -18.81 4.09 5.10
CA PRO A 268 -18.34 3.60 3.82
C PRO A 268 -18.67 2.13 3.62
N LYS A 269 -18.74 1.69 2.36
CA LYS A 269 -18.92 0.27 2.02
C LYS A 269 -17.62 -0.49 2.28
N ALA A 270 -17.71 -1.61 2.99
CA ALA A 270 -16.62 -2.56 3.14
C ALA A 270 -16.52 -3.44 1.87
N VAL A 271 -15.31 -3.58 1.35
CA VAL A 271 -15.00 -4.39 0.16
C VAL A 271 -13.97 -5.45 0.54
N LEU A 272 -14.36 -6.72 0.44
CA LEU A 272 -13.47 -7.85 0.67
C LEU A 272 -12.65 -8.15 -0.59
N HIS A 273 -11.34 -8.17 -0.45
CA HIS A 273 -10.41 -8.46 -1.54
C HIS A 273 -9.73 -9.82 -1.34
N ALA A 274 -9.67 -10.59 -2.40
CA ALA A 274 -8.89 -11.84 -2.45
C ALA A 274 -7.42 -11.57 -2.82
N ASN A 275 -6.55 -12.53 -2.54
CA ASN A 275 -5.14 -12.50 -2.96
C ASN A 275 -5.00 -12.29 -4.49
N ARG A 276 -5.90 -12.88 -5.27
CA ARG A 276 -5.96 -12.75 -6.74
C ARG A 276 -5.96 -11.30 -7.19
N SER A 277 -6.73 -10.43 -6.54
CA SER A 277 -6.89 -9.03 -6.92
C SER A 277 -5.54 -8.31 -7.03
N TYR A 278 -4.69 -8.49 -6.06
CA TYR A 278 -3.38 -7.82 -5.99
C TYR A 278 -2.31 -8.50 -6.84
N LEU A 279 -2.25 -9.83 -6.80
CA LEU A 279 -1.27 -10.58 -7.57
C LEU A 279 -1.51 -10.49 -9.08
N THR A 280 -2.77 -10.42 -9.52
CA THR A 280 -3.10 -10.20 -10.93
C THR A 280 -2.59 -8.86 -11.41
N LEU A 281 -2.87 -7.78 -10.67
CA LEU A 281 -2.42 -6.43 -11.03
C LEU A 281 -0.89 -6.39 -11.14
N SER A 282 -0.18 -6.89 -10.14
CA SER A 282 1.28 -6.91 -10.09
C SER A 282 1.88 -7.76 -11.21
N ARG A 283 1.25 -8.88 -11.55
CA ARG A 283 1.73 -9.78 -12.60
C ARG A 283 1.57 -9.18 -13.99
N PHE A 284 0.50 -8.44 -14.25
CA PHE A 284 0.31 -7.74 -15.51
C PHE A 284 1.39 -6.67 -15.72
N LYS A 285 1.79 -5.96 -14.67
CA LYS A 285 2.88 -4.98 -14.74
C LYS A 285 4.25 -5.64 -14.93
N ASP A 286 4.53 -6.75 -14.26
CA ASP A 286 5.78 -7.51 -14.38
C ASP A 286 6.04 -8.00 -15.83
N LYS A 287 4.99 -8.32 -16.57
CA LYS A 287 5.09 -8.77 -17.98
C LYS A 287 5.18 -7.64 -19.01
N ASP A 288 5.33 -6.39 -18.57
CA ASP A 288 5.38 -5.18 -19.44
C ASP A 288 4.18 -5.03 -20.38
N ILE A 289 3.03 -5.58 -19.98
CA ILE A 289 1.80 -5.53 -20.76
C ILE A 289 1.20 -4.13 -20.76
N SER A 290 1.54 -3.34 -19.73
CA SER A 290 1.06 -1.97 -19.57
C SER A 290 1.86 -0.93 -20.35
N GLY A 291 3.02 -1.29 -20.94
CA GLY A 291 3.93 -0.36 -21.60
C GLY A 291 4.61 0.64 -20.64
N LEU A 292 4.48 0.40 -19.33
CA LEU A 292 5.19 1.16 -18.30
C LEU A 292 6.60 0.57 -18.13
N ALA A 293 7.59 1.43 -17.93
CA ALA A 293 8.94 0.99 -17.63
C ALA A 293 8.96 0.12 -16.36
N SER A 294 9.88 -0.85 -16.31
CA SER A 294 10.06 -1.70 -15.13
C SER A 294 10.17 -0.87 -13.86
N MET A 295 9.42 -1.27 -12.84
CA MET A 295 9.46 -0.65 -11.52
C MET A 295 10.52 -1.27 -10.60
N ASP A 296 11.18 -2.37 -11.01
CA ASP A 296 12.20 -3.06 -10.21
C ASP A 296 13.31 -2.09 -9.76
N GLY A 297 13.58 -2.06 -8.48
CA GLY A 297 14.57 -1.19 -7.85
C GLY A 297 14.22 0.31 -7.86
N LYS A 298 12.99 0.68 -8.20
CA LYS A 298 12.47 2.05 -8.09
C LYS A 298 11.91 2.33 -6.70
N SER A 299 11.65 3.61 -6.42
CA SER A 299 11.03 4.04 -5.17
C SER A 299 9.64 4.61 -5.39
N VAL A 300 8.74 4.30 -4.47
CA VAL A 300 7.34 4.70 -4.51
C VAL A 300 7.00 5.46 -3.22
N LEU A 301 6.47 6.67 -3.34
CA LEU A 301 5.98 7.42 -2.18
C LEU A 301 4.58 6.93 -1.80
N CYS A 302 4.46 6.44 -0.57
CA CYS A 302 3.22 6.02 0.07
C CYS A 302 2.79 7.11 1.07
N HIS A 303 1.65 7.74 0.83
CA HIS A 303 1.16 8.87 1.64
C HIS A 303 -0.37 8.96 1.69
N ILE A 304 -1.04 8.08 0.96
CA ILE A 304 -2.50 7.98 0.96
C ILE A 304 -2.90 7.17 2.20
N PRO A 305 -4.07 7.42 2.79
CA PRO A 305 -4.50 6.66 3.96
C PRO A 305 -4.58 5.16 3.69
N VAL A 306 -4.01 4.35 4.59
CA VAL A 306 -3.90 2.89 4.45
C VAL A 306 -5.22 2.12 4.54
N TYR A 307 -6.31 2.78 4.96
CA TYR A 307 -7.64 2.18 4.89
C TYR A 307 -8.23 2.22 3.47
N THR A 308 -7.59 2.90 2.53
CA THR A 308 -8.03 2.95 1.14
C THR A 308 -7.47 1.77 0.35
N HIS A 309 -8.29 1.24 -0.56
CA HIS A 309 -7.82 0.21 -1.49
C HIS A 309 -6.60 0.67 -2.30
N MET A 310 -6.58 1.94 -2.71
CA MET A 310 -5.52 2.50 -3.53
C MET A 310 -4.14 2.40 -2.88
N GLU A 311 -4.03 2.72 -1.58
CA GLU A 311 -2.74 2.64 -0.89
C GLU A 311 -2.31 1.19 -0.68
N LEU A 312 -3.23 0.31 -0.26
CA LEU A 312 -2.94 -1.11 -0.09
C LEU A 312 -2.51 -1.76 -1.41
N ALA A 313 -3.15 -1.40 -2.52
CA ALA A 313 -2.76 -1.86 -3.85
C ALA A 313 -1.38 -1.32 -4.27
N THR A 314 -1.09 -0.05 -3.98
CA THR A 314 0.21 0.57 -4.25
C THR A 314 1.33 -0.11 -3.48
N ILE A 315 1.14 -0.33 -2.17
CA ILE A 315 2.08 -1.03 -1.30
C ILE A 315 2.34 -2.45 -1.83
N SER A 316 1.26 -3.19 -2.11
CA SER A 316 1.34 -4.58 -2.57
C SER A 316 2.07 -4.71 -3.90
N ASP A 317 1.71 -3.89 -4.87
CA ASP A 317 2.31 -3.89 -6.19
C ASP A 317 3.79 -3.48 -6.14
N ALA A 318 4.10 -2.41 -5.43
CA ALA A 318 5.47 -1.92 -5.33
C ALA A 318 6.40 -2.94 -4.65
N LEU A 319 5.99 -3.55 -3.54
CA LEU A 319 6.78 -4.60 -2.88
C LEU A 319 6.92 -5.85 -3.76
N TYR A 320 5.85 -6.25 -4.47
CA TYR A 320 5.95 -7.37 -5.41
C TYR A 320 6.94 -7.09 -6.54
N GLN A 321 7.01 -5.85 -7.03
CA GLN A 321 7.95 -5.42 -8.07
C GLN A 321 9.39 -5.20 -7.57
N GLY A 322 9.69 -5.35 -6.29
CA GLY A 322 11.02 -5.11 -5.72
C GLY A 322 11.36 -3.64 -5.54
N CYS A 323 10.35 -2.79 -5.37
CA CYS A 323 10.52 -1.35 -5.11
C CYS A 323 10.88 -1.06 -3.66
N GLU A 324 11.41 0.14 -3.43
CA GLU A 324 11.51 0.77 -2.11
C GLU A 324 10.25 1.60 -1.85
N LEU A 325 9.54 1.37 -0.74
CA LEU A 325 8.45 2.23 -0.27
C LEU A 325 9.02 3.38 0.54
N CYS A 326 8.77 4.61 0.11
CA CYS A 326 9.04 5.83 0.86
C CYS A 326 7.78 6.15 1.67
N LEU A 327 7.83 5.91 2.98
CA LEU A 327 6.65 5.97 3.83
C LEU A 327 6.49 7.36 4.45
N GLU A 328 5.40 8.03 4.13
CA GLU A 328 4.91 9.22 4.80
C GLU A 328 3.64 8.83 5.55
N PRO A 329 3.60 8.90 6.89
CA PRO A 329 2.50 8.33 7.68
C PRO A 329 1.14 8.78 7.22
N PHE A 330 0.98 10.05 6.93
CA PHE A 330 -0.26 10.64 6.45
C PHE A 330 0.02 11.82 5.52
N TYR A 331 -0.90 12.05 4.58
CA TYR A 331 -0.85 13.24 3.74
C TYR A 331 -1.03 14.51 4.56
N ASP A 332 -0.09 15.42 4.44
CA ASP A 332 -0.19 16.77 4.98
C ASP A 332 0.18 17.78 3.91
N ARG A 333 -0.76 18.69 3.62
CA ARG A 333 -0.63 19.71 2.57
C ARG A 333 0.62 20.57 2.74
N LYS A 334 0.99 20.89 3.99
CA LYS A 334 2.14 21.74 4.32
C LYS A 334 3.46 21.01 4.07
N PHE A 335 3.51 19.69 4.37
CA PHE A 335 4.74 18.91 4.36
C PHE A 335 4.96 18.06 3.10
N PHE A 336 3.95 17.83 2.28
CA PHE A 336 4.04 16.95 1.10
C PHE A 336 5.19 17.33 0.13
N LYS A 337 5.44 18.62 -0.07
CA LYS A 337 6.55 19.13 -0.86
C LYS A 337 7.92 18.68 -0.32
N TYR A 338 8.07 18.65 1.01
CA TYR A 338 9.30 18.20 1.65
C TYR A 338 9.48 16.69 1.50
N SER A 339 8.40 15.92 1.59
CA SER A 339 8.42 14.47 1.37
C SER A 339 8.93 14.12 -0.02
N ILE A 340 8.46 14.82 -1.07
CA ILE A 340 8.97 14.65 -2.45
C ILE A 340 10.45 14.99 -2.56
N VAL A 341 10.89 16.11 -1.97
CA VAL A 341 12.30 16.54 -2.05
C VAL A 341 13.22 15.65 -1.22
N MET A 342 12.75 15.18 -0.08
CA MET A 342 13.48 14.38 0.89
C MET A 342 13.67 12.94 0.41
N TYR A 343 12.58 12.27 -0.01
CA TYR A 343 12.62 10.89 -0.45
C TYR A 343 13.08 10.73 -1.90
N LYS A 344 12.89 11.76 -2.74
CA LYS A 344 13.14 11.71 -4.20
C LYS A 344 12.53 10.47 -4.85
N PRO A 345 11.23 10.21 -4.64
CA PRO A 345 10.60 9.01 -5.16
C PRO A 345 10.60 9.02 -6.69
N ASN A 346 10.58 7.83 -7.28
CA ASN A 346 10.43 7.70 -8.73
C ASN A 346 8.96 7.79 -9.15
N TYR A 347 8.06 7.33 -8.29
CA TYR A 347 6.62 7.27 -8.54
C TYR A 347 5.84 7.70 -7.28
N SER A 348 4.70 8.33 -7.50
CA SER A 348 3.71 8.55 -6.45
C SER A 348 2.30 8.48 -7.04
N PRO A 349 1.37 7.73 -6.45
CA PRO A 349 -0.05 7.93 -6.70
C PRO A 349 -0.54 9.16 -5.93
N GLY A 350 -1.64 9.77 -6.37
CA GLY A 350 -2.21 10.90 -5.66
C GLY A 350 -3.49 11.43 -6.31
N SER A 351 -4.10 12.43 -5.67
CA SER A 351 -5.24 13.15 -6.20
C SER A 351 -4.81 14.39 -7.01
N GLU A 352 -5.73 14.96 -7.80
CA GLU A 352 -5.52 16.26 -8.44
C GLU A 352 -5.08 17.30 -7.40
N GLY A 353 -5.77 17.35 -6.25
CA GLY A 353 -5.50 18.31 -5.19
C GLY A 353 -4.08 18.21 -4.64
N SER A 354 -3.58 16.99 -4.38
CA SER A 354 -2.23 16.79 -3.85
C SER A 354 -1.15 17.28 -4.83
N TYR A 355 -1.34 17.08 -6.12
CA TYR A 355 -0.40 17.56 -7.14
C TYR A 355 -0.48 19.06 -7.40
N LEU A 356 -1.67 19.65 -7.30
CA LEU A 356 -1.80 21.10 -7.36
C LEU A 356 -1.10 21.77 -6.19
N ASP A 357 -1.22 21.21 -4.99
CA ASP A 357 -0.52 21.72 -3.80
C ASP A 357 1.00 21.61 -3.97
N LEU A 358 1.51 20.48 -4.49
CA LEU A 358 2.93 20.34 -4.81
C LEU A 358 3.37 21.42 -5.81
N CYS A 359 2.67 21.57 -6.92
CA CYS A 359 2.99 22.54 -7.97
C CYS A 359 2.95 23.98 -7.46
N LYS A 360 1.96 24.33 -6.66
CA LYS A 360 1.86 25.65 -6.03
C LYS A 360 3.04 25.91 -5.11
N ASN A 361 3.37 24.95 -4.24
CA ASN A 361 4.49 25.08 -3.33
C ASN A 361 5.84 25.22 -4.07
N LEU A 362 6.07 24.44 -5.11
CA LEU A 362 7.29 24.54 -5.93
C LEU A 362 7.43 25.88 -6.66
N ASN A 363 6.31 26.50 -7.05
CA ASN A 363 6.34 27.75 -7.77
C ASN A 363 6.35 28.98 -6.85
N ASP A 364 5.64 28.95 -5.73
CA ASP A 364 5.39 30.11 -4.88
C ASP A 364 6.45 30.29 -3.77
N ASN A 365 7.13 29.20 -3.35
CA ASN A 365 8.14 29.28 -2.32
C ASN A 365 9.54 29.51 -2.89
N PRO A 366 10.25 30.60 -2.51
CA PRO A 366 11.58 30.90 -3.00
C PRO A 366 12.62 29.80 -2.79
N GLU A 367 12.50 29.03 -1.71
CA GLU A 367 13.38 27.90 -1.38
C GLU A 367 13.37 26.79 -2.41
N PHE A 368 12.23 26.62 -3.14
CA PHE A 368 12.10 25.59 -4.18
C PHE A 368 12.37 26.11 -5.60
N LYS A 369 12.66 27.41 -5.79
CA LYS A 369 12.83 28.03 -7.11
C LYS A 369 13.79 27.26 -8.03
N ASN A 370 14.86 26.72 -7.49
CA ASN A 370 15.91 26.01 -8.23
C ASN A 370 15.88 24.50 -8.03
N VAL A 371 14.88 23.96 -7.32
CA VAL A 371 14.75 22.51 -7.08
C VAL A 371 14.37 21.83 -8.38
N THR A 372 15.07 20.73 -8.69
CA THR A 372 14.74 19.82 -9.80
C THR A 372 14.43 18.45 -9.25
N LEU A 373 13.38 17.83 -9.77
CA LEU A 373 12.86 16.55 -9.29
C LEU A 373 13.02 15.47 -10.37
N LYS A 374 14.25 15.33 -10.89
CA LYS A 374 14.55 14.45 -12.04
C LYS A 374 14.28 12.97 -11.76
N ASP A 375 14.29 12.56 -10.50
CA ASP A 375 14.01 11.18 -10.09
C ASP A 375 12.52 10.89 -10.08
N PHE A 376 11.66 11.92 -9.95
CA PHE A 376 10.22 11.80 -9.91
C PHE A 376 9.65 11.70 -11.33
N VAL A 377 9.66 10.48 -11.88
CA VAL A 377 9.39 10.22 -13.31
C VAL A 377 7.94 9.88 -13.62
N ALA A 378 7.16 9.44 -12.62
CA ALA A 378 5.77 9.04 -12.86
C ALA A 378 4.83 9.53 -11.76
N MET A 379 3.70 10.10 -12.18
CA MET A 379 2.58 10.52 -11.35
C MET A 379 1.33 9.81 -11.84
N CYS A 380 0.57 9.23 -10.93
CA CYS A 380 -0.74 8.68 -11.25
C CYS A 380 -1.82 9.47 -10.49
N ILE A 381 -2.63 10.19 -11.22
CA ILE A 381 -3.78 10.92 -10.67
C ILE A 381 -4.98 9.99 -10.73
N THR A 382 -5.60 9.75 -9.58
CA THR A 382 -6.75 8.85 -9.48
C THR A 382 -7.66 9.29 -8.33
N GLY A 383 -8.87 8.71 -8.26
CA GLY A 383 -9.89 9.06 -7.26
C GLY A 383 -10.75 10.25 -7.65
N GLU A 384 -10.28 11.13 -8.52
CA GLU A 384 -10.99 12.30 -9.04
C GLU A 384 -10.54 12.64 -10.46
N GLY A 385 -11.34 13.40 -11.19
CA GLY A 385 -11.01 13.82 -12.55
C GLY A 385 -10.00 14.95 -12.58
N LEU A 386 -9.10 14.95 -13.56
CA LEU A 386 -8.14 16.03 -13.80
C LEU A 386 -8.76 17.09 -14.70
N THR A 387 -8.89 18.33 -14.21
CA THR A 387 -9.39 19.43 -15.04
C THR A 387 -8.36 19.92 -16.06
N PRO A 388 -8.78 20.44 -17.23
CA PRO A 388 -7.82 20.96 -18.22
C PRO A 388 -6.94 22.10 -17.70
N GLY A 389 -7.45 22.92 -16.77
CA GLY A 389 -6.68 23.99 -16.13
C GLY A 389 -5.58 23.44 -15.23
N SER A 390 -5.89 22.49 -14.39
CA SER A 390 -4.97 21.80 -13.51
C SER A 390 -3.89 21.06 -14.28
N GLU A 391 -4.27 20.36 -15.35
CA GLU A 391 -3.33 19.69 -16.23
C GLU A 391 -2.30 20.66 -16.84
N LYS A 392 -2.75 21.80 -17.35
CA LYS A 392 -1.84 22.82 -17.89
C LYS A 392 -0.87 23.34 -16.83
N TYR A 393 -1.37 23.58 -15.62
CA TYR A 393 -0.53 24.07 -14.52
C TYR A 393 0.49 23.02 -14.04
N ILE A 394 0.10 21.77 -13.89
CA ILE A 394 0.98 20.66 -13.55
C ILE A 394 2.06 20.52 -14.64
N ASN A 395 1.68 20.51 -15.92
CA ASN A 395 2.63 20.39 -17.04
C ASN A 395 3.61 21.58 -17.10
N TYR A 396 3.15 22.81 -16.84
CA TYR A 396 4.02 23.97 -16.75
C TYR A 396 5.07 23.81 -15.64
N THR A 397 4.62 23.43 -14.43
CA THR A 397 5.50 23.23 -13.27
C THR A 397 6.48 22.08 -13.49
N ALA A 398 6.01 20.99 -14.08
CA ALA A 398 6.85 19.85 -14.41
C ALA A 398 8.00 20.17 -15.35
N ARG A 399 7.77 21.00 -16.37
CA ARG A 399 8.83 21.51 -17.26
C ARG A 399 9.85 22.34 -16.50
N LYS A 400 9.38 23.24 -15.63
CA LYS A 400 10.24 24.13 -14.84
C LYS A 400 11.13 23.35 -13.87
N HIS A 401 10.54 22.40 -13.13
CA HIS A 401 11.20 21.62 -12.07
C HIS A 401 11.68 20.24 -12.53
N LYS A 402 11.54 19.89 -13.81
CA LYS A 402 12.05 18.69 -14.48
C LYS A 402 11.55 17.39 -13.82
N PHE A 403 10.25 17.22 -13.68
CA PHE A 403 9.64 15.98 -13.19
C PHE A 403 8.62 15.38 -14.17
N GLY A 404 8.11 14.20 -13.85
CA GLY A 404 7.24 13.44 -14.73
C GLY A 404 7.96 13.09 -16.03
N THR A 405 7.27 13.16 -17.16
CA THR A 405 7.87 12.89 -18.48
C THR A 405 8.98 13.87 -18.87
N HIS A 406 9.10 15.00 -18.18
CA HIS A 406 10.18 15.98 -18.36
C HIS A 406 11.43 15.67 -17.53
N ALA A 407 11.44 14.62 -16.71
CA ALA A 407 12.60 14.13 -16.00
C ALA A 407 13.62 13.47 -16.97
N ALA A 408 13.13 12.84 -18.03
CA ALA A 408 13.97 12.18 -19.02
C ALA A 408 14.65 13.19 -19.98
N PRO A 409 15.86 12.89 -20.51
CA PRO A 409 16.54 13.73 -21.50
C PRO A 409 15.72 13.93 -22.79
N ARG A 410 14.85 12.99 -23.12
CA ARG A 410 13.89 13.08 -24.23
C ARG A 410 12.51 12.75 -23.69
N PRO A 411 11.57 13.70 -23.62
CA PRO A 411 10.24 13.42 -23.16
C PRO A 411 9.55 12.43 -24.10
N ILE A 412 9.21 11.26 -23.56
CA ILE A 412 8.51 10.19 -24.30
C ILE A 412 7.06 10.58 -24.56
N SER A 413 6.51 11.43 -23.73
CA SER A 413 5.13 11.96 -23.84
C SER A 413 5.07 13.42 -23.44
N PRO A 414 4.19 14.23 -24.06
CA PRO A 414 3.94 15.60 -23.65
C PRO A 414 3.17 15.71 -22.33
N ILE A 415 2.80 14.61 -21.70
CA ILE A 415 1.96 14.56 -20.52
C ILE A 415 2.76 14.08 -19.35
N THR A 416 2.66 14.81 -18.25
CA THR A 416 3.42 14.59 -17.02
C THR A 416 2.75 13.58 -16.10
N ALA A 417 1.41 13.47 -16.17
CA ALA A 417 0.62 12.62 -15.31
C ALA A 417 -0.18 11.61 -16.12
N SER A 418 -0.26 10.37 -15.65
CA SER A 418 -1.26 9.42 -16.10
C SER A 418 -2.53 9.58 -15.25
N ILE A 419 -3.69 9.44 -15.88
CA ILE A 419 -4.97 9.41 -15.19
C ILE A 419 -5.40 7.95 -15.11
N GLY A 420 -5.65 7.47 -13.89
CA GLY A 420 -6.14 6.12 -13.65
C GLY A 420 -7.60 6.13 -13.22
N GLY A 421 -8.46 5.36 -13.90
CA GLY A 421 -9.82 5.08 -13.48
C GLY A 421 -9.89 3.75 -12.75
N GLY A 422 -10.45 3.74 -11.55
CA GLY A 422 -10.60 2.55 -10.73
C GLY A 422 -11.62 2.75 -9.63
N THR A 423 -12.09 1.66 -9.07
CA THR A 423 -12.95 1.65 -7.88
C THR A 423 -12.44 0.63 -6.87
N SER A 424 -12.80 0.82 -5.61
CA SER A 424 -12.45 -0.14 -4.57
C SER A 424 -13.03 -1.53 -4.88
N GLU A 425 -14.25 -1.58 -5.41
CA GLU A 425 -14.95 -2.83 -5.75
C GLU A 425 -14.27 -3.62 -6.87
N ASN A 426 -13.56 -2.94 -7.77
CA ASN A 426 -12.85 -3.56 -8.90
C ASN A 426 -11.37 -3.86 -8.60
N SER A 427 -10.95 -3.70 -7.35
CA SER A 427 -9.59 -4.01 -6.89
C SER A 427 -8.49 -3.26 -7.65
N GLY A 428 -8.74 -2.03 -8.05
CA GLY A 428 -7.69 -1.17 -8.58
C GLY A 428 -8.03 -0.38 -9.83
N VAL A 429 -6.99 0.02 -10.56
CA VAL A 429 -7.10 0.78 -11.79
C VAL A 429 -7.47 -0.17 -12.94
N PHE A 430 -8.62 0.05 -13.57
CA PHE A 430 -9.08 -0.72 -14.73
C PHE A 430 -8.93 0.05 -16.06
N THR A 431 -8.73 1.38 -15.99
CA THR A 431 -8.43 2.18 -17.18
C THR A 431 -7.23 3.08 -16.93
N THR A 432 -6.50 3.38 -17.98
CA THR A 432 -5.42 4.37 -17.94
C THR A 432 -5.50 5.26 -19.16
N LEU A 433 -5.18 6.53 -18.97
CA LEU A 433 -5.11 7.51 -20.05
C LEU A 433 -3.64 7.87 -20.30
N PHE A 434 -3.13 7.44 -21.42
CA PHE A 434 -1.93 8.01 -22.01
C PHE A 434 -2.36 8.92 -23.16
N LYS A 435 -2.37 10.24 -22.96
CA LYS A 435 -2.67 11.18 -24.03
C LYS A 435 -1.67 11.05 -25.17
N SER A 436 -2.15 10.68 -26.34
CA SER A 436 -1.37 10.72 -27.56
C SER A 436 -1.20 12.17 -28.06
N LEU A 437 -0.17 12.42 -28.87
CA LEU A 437 0.02 13.72 -29.54
C LEU A 437 -1.24 14.16 -30.33
N ARG A 438 -2.05 13.21 -30.79
CA ARG A 438 -3.27 13.45 -31.56
C ARG A 438 -4.38 14.10 -30.73
N GLU A 439 -4.43 13.80 -29.41
CA GLU A 439 -5.44 14.35 -28.49
C GLU A 439 -5.11 15.76 -28.02
N LYS A 440 -3.85 16.19 -28.13
CA LYS A 440 -3.41 17.56 -27.83
C LYS A 440 -4.16 18.65 -28.61
N PHE A 441 -4.74 18.30 -29.75
CA PHE A 441 -5.46 19.20 -30.65
C PHE A 441 -6.98 19.02 -30.59
N SER A 442 -7.50 18.15 -29.75
CA SER A 442 -8.93 17.93 -29.56
C SER A 442 -9.43 18.79 -28.39
N PHE A 443 -10.29 19.74 -28.68
CA PHE A 443 -10.98 20.62 -27.70
C PHE A 443 -12.19 19.94 -27.03
N ARG A 444 -12.33 18.63 -27.14
CA ARG A 444 -13.46 17.90 -26.55
C ARG A 444 -13.19 17.61 -25.07
N ASN A 445 -14.26 17.65 -24.26
CA ASN A 445 -14.23 17.14 -22.88
C ASN A 445 -13.67 15.71 -22.89
N GLU A 446 -12.67 15.48 -22.08
CA GLU A 446 -11.95 14.22 -22.13
C GLU A 446 -12.74 13.09 -21.47
N PRO A 447 -12.81 11.94 -22.12
CA PRO A 447 -13.43 10.77 -21.50
C PRO A 447 -12.58 10.31 -20.30
N PHE A 448 -13.25 9.79 -19.30
CA PHE A 448 -12.64 9.17 -18.13
C PHE A 448 -11.98 7.85 -18.55
N GLY A 449 -10.67 7.88 -18.81
CA GLY A 449 -9.89 6.70 -19.22
C GLY A 449 -10.13 6.27 -20.66
N LEU A 450 -9.11 6.31 -21.50
CA LEU A 450 -9.23 5.95 -22.93
C LEU A 450 -8.94 4.48 -23.24
N ILE A 451 -8.23 3.78 -22.38
CA ILE A 451 -7.77 2.43 -22.63
C ILE A 451 -8.09 1.55 -21.43
N ALA A 452 -8.97 0.59 -21.63
CA ALA A 452 -9.13 -0.49 -20.67
C ALA A 452 -7.82 -1.28 -20.56
N LEU A 453 -7.40 -1.58 -19.36
CA LEU A 453 -6.23 -2.43 -19.15
C LEU A 453 -6.53 -3.85 -19.69
N PRO A 454 -5.53 -4.62 -20.10
CA PRO A 454 -5.72 -5.92 -20.74
C PRO A 454 -6.54 -6.95 -19.93
N PHE A 455 -6.67 -6.73 -18.61
CA PHE A 455 -7.43 -7.57 -17.69
C PHE A 455 -8.81 -7.00 -17.31
N ALA A 456 -9.21 -5.89 -17.95
CA ALA A 456 -10.49 -5.23 -17.68
C ALA A 456 -11.29 -5.05 -18.97
N GLU A 457 -12.58 -5.30 -18.89
CA GLU A 457 -13.55 -4.95 -19.92
C GLU A 457 -14.41 -3.80 -19.38
N VAL A 458 -14.58 -2.77 -20.19
CA VAL A 458 -15.38 -1.59 -19.82
C VAL A 458 -16.54 -1.47 -20.79
N ALA A 459 -17.74 -1.40 -20.26
CA ALA A 459 -18.97 -1.21 -21.02
C ALA A 459 -19.77 -0.03 -20.45
N VAL A 460 -20.44 0.68 -21.35
CA VAL A 460 -21.44 1.69 -20.97
C VAL A 460 -22.80 1.05 -21.10
N LEU A 461 -23.56 1.04 -20.01
CA LEU A 461 -24.91 0.48 -19.97
C LEU A 461 -25.91 1.60 -19.69
N ASP A 462 -27.14 1.45 -20.20
CA ASP A 462 -28.28 2.26 -19.78
C ASP A 462 -28.84 1.82 -18.42
N ASP A 463 -29.86 2.49 -17.91
CA ASP A 463 -30.47 2.19 -16.61
C ASP A 463 -31.14 0.81 -16.56
N GLU A 464 -31.47 0.21 -17.72
CA GLU A 464 -32.02 -1.12 -17.88
C GLU A 464 -30.94 -2.20 -18.05
N GLY A 465 -29.67 -1.80 -18.12
CA GLY A 465 -28.53 -2.72 -18.25
C GLY A 465 -28.18 -3.14 -19.68
N HIS A 466 -28.66 -2.44 -20.70
CA HIS A 466 -28.32 -2.69 -22.10
C HIS A 466 -27.07 -1.90 -22.51
N TYR A 467 -26.30 -2.46 -23.45
CA TYR A 467 -25.12 -1.79 -23.99
C TYR A 467 -25.49 -0.50 -24.75
N CYS A 468 -24.95 0.61 -24.32
CA CYS A 468 -24.99 1.86 -25.06
C CYS A 468 -23.97 1.83 -26.21
N LYS A 469 -24.35 2.37 -27.38
CA LYS A 469 -23.48 2.46 -28.56
C LYS A 469 -22.56 3.67 -28.51
#